data_fcd14ac9390e3a761db4e7e4c43d1224
#
_entry.id   fcd14ac9390e3a761db4e7e4c43d1224
#
_cell.length_a   1.000
_cell.length_b   1.000
_cell.length_c   1.000
_cell.angle_alpha   90.00
_cell.angle_beta   90.00
_cell.angle_gamma   90.00
#
_symmetry.space_group_name_H-M   'P 1'
#
loop_
_entity.id
_entity.type
_entity.pdbx_description
1 polymer ?
#
loop_
_entity_poly.entity_id
_entity_poly.type
_entity_poly.pdbx_seq_one_letter_code
_entity_poly.pdbx_strand_id
1 'polypeptide(L)'
;MADSKLDREFLRTVLSLAAKAEVDRLLLVSDTPLSPEHLRGRPLKKKLVYAVSEERLAQTLRRQGYVCVTVPPYDYSRVEKVKVALVAAMTANVLADGENVLCLTGRSGARMPDTLIRLQIGRGFEEKAAIDTIGLGAEFNPQVVEALVSLAMAIGHEGFEGYPIGTIFVLGDSTAV
;
A
#
# COMPACT_ATOMS: atom_id res chain seq x y z
N MET A 1 17.78 18.27 9.09
CA MET A 1 18.54 17.17 9.71
C MET A 1 19.09 16.32 8.59
N ALA A 2 20.38 16.05 8.56
CA ALA A 2 20.97 15.18 7.55
C ALA A 2 20.60 13.72 7.83
N ASP A 3 20.39 12.94 6.77
CA ASP A 3 20.12 11.51 6.89
C ASP A 3 21.28 10.82 7.61
N SER A 4 20.97 9.97 8.57
CA SER A 4 22.00 9.27 9.32
C SER A 4 22.79 8.31 8.44
N LYS A 5 24.01 7.94 8.84
CA LYS A 5 24.78 6.93 8.14
C LYS A 5 24.00 5.61 8.05
N LEU A 6 23.31 5.25 9.13
CA LEU A 6 22.50 4.04 9.20
C LEU A 6 21.33 4.07 8.19
N ASP A 7 20.62 5.20 8.07
CA ASP A 7 19.50 5.32 7.12
C ASP A 7 19.97 5.11 5.68
N ARG A 8 21.12 5.69 5.33
CA ARG A 8 21.71 5.51 3.99
C ARG A 8 22.15 4.08 3.72
N GLU A 9 22.73 3.41 4.71
CA GLU A 9 23.15 2.00 4.59
C GLU A 9 21.93 1.09 4.51
N PHE A 10 20.90 1.31 5.33
CA PHE A 10 19.63 0.59 5.26
C PHE A 10 19.01 0.71 3.86
N LEU A 11 18.80 1.94 3.36
CA LEU A 11 18.22 2.16 2.05
C LEU A 11 19.04 1.51 0.94
N ARG A 12 20.37 1.63 0.98
CA ARG A 12 21.26 1.00 0.00
C ARG A 12 21.11 -0.52 -0.03
N THR A 13 21.00 -1.15 1.15
CA THR A 13 20.79 -2.59 1.29
C THR A 13 19.44 -3.02 0.73
N VAL A 14 18.37 -2.30 1.05
CA VAL A 14 17.03 -2.56 0.52
C VAL A 14 17.00 -2.45 -1.00
N LEU A 15 17.56 -1.39 -1.57
CA LEU A 15 17.60 -1.21 -3.02
C LEU A 15 18.45 -2.27 -3.74
N SER A 16 19.53 -2.73 -3.10
CA SER A 16 20.33 -3.85 -3.61
C SER A 16 19.54 -5.17 -3.60
N LEU A 17 18.77 -5.42 -2.54
CA LEU A 17 17.89 -6.58 -2.44
C LEU A 17 16.77 -6.52 -3.49
N ALA A 18 16.13 -5.37 -3.66
CA ALA A 18 15.08 -5.16 -4.63
C ALA A 18 15.53 -5.36 -6.09
N ALA A 19 16.82 -5.13 -6.37
CA ALA A 19 17.38 -5.34 -7.70
C ALA A 19 17.55 -6.83 -8.07
N LYS A 20 17.45 -7.76 -7.13
CA LYS A 20 17.59 -9.19 -7.39
C LYS A 20 16.43 -9.73 -8.23
N ALA A 21 16.68 -10.83 -8.95
CA ALA A 21 15.70 -11.42 -9.87
C ALA A 21 14.47 -11.96 -9.15
N GLU A 22 14.63 -12.45 -7.92
CA GLU A 22 13.58 -13.06 -7.11
C GLU A 22 12.59 -12.04 -6.53
N VAL A 23 12.87 -10.75 -6.64
CA VAL A 23 11.95 -9.67 -6.23
C VAL A 23 11.27 -9.12 -7.46
N ASP A 24 9.94 -9.19 -7.50
CA ASP A 24 9.15 -8.70 -8.62
C ASP A 24 8.86 -7.21 -8.47
N ARG A 25 8.52 -6.75 -7.26
CA ARG A 25 8.16 -5.36 -6.98
C ARG A 25 8.81 -4.83 -5.69
N LEU A 26 9.11 -3.52 -5.72
CA LEU A 26 9.43 -2.71 -4.55
C LEU A 26 8.32 -1.68 -4.37
N LEU A 27 7.45 -1.89 -3.38
CA LEU A 27 6.38 -0.96 -3.01
C LEU A 27 6.92 0.02 -1.97
N LEU A 28 7.06 1.28 -2.34
CA LEU A 28 7.44 2.37 -1.43
C LEU A 28 6.18 3.10 -0.95
N VAL A 29 5.87 2.97 0.33
CA VAL A 29 4.72 3.60 0.98
C VAL A 29 5.19 4.84 1.73
N SER A 30 5.24 5.96 1.03
CA SER A 30 5.75 7.22 1.58
C SER A 30 5.43 8.40 0.67
N ASP A 31 5.06 9.53 1.25
CA ASP A 31 4.92 10.82 0.54
C ASP A 31 6.28 11.52 0.29
N THR A 32 7.38 10.88 0.67
CA THR A 32 8.73 11.34 0.34
C THR A 32 9.33 10.41 -0.72
N PRO A 33 9.38 10.81 -2.00
CA PRO A 33 9.97 10.00 -3.06
C PRO A 33 11.46 9.80 -2.84
N LEU A 34 11.98 8.67 -3.33
CA LEU A 34 13.42 8.44 -3.37
C LEU A 34 14.09 9.43 -4.32
N SER A 35 15.21 9.99 -3.90
CA SER A 35 15.98 10.86 -4.80
C SER A 35 16.53 10.06 -6.00
N PRO A 36 16.63 10.68 -7.20
CA PRO A 36 17.17 10.02 -8.39
C PRO A 36 18.57 9.42 -8.17
N GLU A 37 19.34 9.97 -7.25
CA GLU A 37 20.68 9.49 -6.91
C GLU A 37 20.65 8.09 -6.29
N HIS A 38 19.65 7.80 -5.46
CA HIS A 38 19.48 6.49 -4.86
C HIS A 38 19.17 5.39 -5.91
N LEU A 39 18.54 5.77 -7.02
CA LEU A 39 18.14 4.86 -8.09
C LEU A 39 19.18 4.73 -9.21
N ARG A 40 20.22 5.59 -9.23
CA ARG A 40 21.22 5.62 -10.28
C ARG A 40 21.95 4.27 -10.39
N GLY A 41 22.03 3.77 -11.63
CA GLY A 41 22.73 2.52 -11.94
C GLY A 41 22.01 1.24 -11.49
N ARG A 42 20.76 1.34 -11.04
CA ARG A 42 19.94 0.18 -10.65
C ARG A 42 18.74 0.00 -11.58
N PRO A 43 18.45 -1.21 -12.05
CA PRO A 43 17.30 -1.47 -12.92
C PRO A 43 15.98 -1.55 -12.14
N LEU A 44 15.75 -0.59 -11.23
CA LEU A 44 14.62 -0.61 -10.30
C LEU A 44 13.40 0.13 -10.83
N LYS A 45 13.54 0.98 -11.85
CA LYS A 45 12.43 1.84 -12.30
C LYS A 45 11.17 1.04 -12.68
N LYS A 46 11.35 -0.14 -13.28
CA LYS A 46 10.23 -1.01 -13.69
C LYS A 46 9.62 -1.79 -12.52
N LYS A 47 10.38 -2.01 -11.43
CA LYS A 47 9.93 -2.73 -10.23
C LYS A 47 9.35 -1.81 -9.18
N LEU A 48 9.72 -0.52 -9.19
CA LEU A 48 9.35 0.44 -8.17
C LEU A 48 7.91 0.91 -8.37
N VAL A 49 7.12 0.73 -7.34
CA VAL A 49 5.74 1.20 -7.21
C VAL A 49 5.68 2.16 -6.03
N TYR A 50 5.15 3.35 -6.26
CA TYR A 50 4.91 4.32 -5.20
C TYR A 50 3.46 4.22 -4.71
N ALA A 51 3.27 4.21 -3.39
CA ALA A 51 1.98 4.41 -2.74
C ALA A 51 2.06 5.71 -1.94
N VAL A 52 1.32 6.73 -2.39
CA VAL A 52 1.36 8.08 -1.83
C VAL A 52 -0.03 8.55 -1.44
N SER A 53 -0.13 9.46 -0.48
CA SER A 53 -1.42 10.02 -0.07
C SER A 53 -1.83 11.26 -0.86
N GLU A 54 -0.88 11.94 -1.52
CA GLU A 54 -1.13 13.17 -2.25
C GLU A 54 -1.29 12.92 -3.75
N GLU A 55 -2.48 13.20 -4.32
CA GLU A 55 -2.73 13.02 -5.74
C GLU A 55 -1.81 13.88 -6.63
N ARG A 56 -1.44 15.09 -6.19
CA ARG A 56 -0.48 15.94 -6.93
C ARG A 56 0.89 15.27 -7.05
N LEU A 57 1.34 14.62 -5.99
CA LEU A 57 2.59 13.87 -5.99
C LEU A 57 2.48 12.64 -6.90
N ALA A 58 1.36 11.90 -6.81
CA ALA A 58 1.10 10.75 -7.67
C ALA A 58 1.17 11.14 -9.16
N GLN A 59 0.53 12.23 -9.56
CA GLN A 59 0.57 12.73 -10.94
C GLN A 59 2.00 13.10 -11.37
N THR A 60 2.77 13.71 -10.49
CA THR A 60 4.17 14.07 -10.78
C THR A 60 5.01 12.81 -11.03
N LEU A 61 4.88 11.80 -10.17
CA LEU A 61 5.60 10.53 -10.30
C LEU A 61 5.18 9.77 -11.57
N ARG A 62 3.89 9.75 -11.89
CA ARG A 62 3.39 9.14 -13.13
C ARG A 62 3.95 9.84 -14.39
N ARG A 63 4.05 11.18 -14.40
CA ARG A 63 4.69 11.94 -15.49
C ARG A 63 6.17 11.62 -15.63
N GLN A 64 6.84 11.27 -14.55
CA GLN A 64 8.24 10.80 -14.57
C GLN A 64 8.38 9.33 -15.01
N GLY A 65 7.26 8.65 -15.29
CA GLY A 65 7.19 7.27 -15.75
C GLY A 65 7.32 6.23 -14.63
N TYR A 66 6.96 6.58 -13.40
CA TYR A 66 6.83 5.63 -12.30
C TYR A 66 5.40 5.11 -12.21
N VAL A 67 5.26 3.87 -11.74
CA VAL A 67 3.98 3.32 -11.33
C VAL A 67 3.62 3.90 -9.96
N CYS A 68 2.39 4.40 -9.81
CA CYS A 68 1.96 5.05 -8.58
C CYS A 68 0.48 4.78 -8.31
N VAL A 69 0.19 4.38 -7.07
CA VAL A 69 -1.17 4.27 -6.52
C VAL A 69 -1.39 5.33 -5.45
N THR A 70 -2.61 5.77 -5.26
CA THR A 70 -3.00 6.68 -4.19
C THR A 70 -3.61 5.90 -3.04
N VAL A 71 -3.31 6.32 -1.81
CA VAL A 71 -3.85 5.75 -0.57
C VAL A 71 -4.50 6.86 0.25
N PRO A 72 -5.50 6.56 1.09
CA PRO A 72 -6.12 7.58 1.94
C PRO A 72 -5.11 8.25 2.88
N PRO A 73 -5.22 9.56 3.14
CA PRO A 73 -4.25 10.35 3.92
C PRO A 73 -4.50 10.26 5.43
N TYR A 74 -4.61 9.05 5.99
CA TYR A 74 -4.78 8.85 7.42
C TYR A 74 -3.45 8.58 8.13
N ASP A 75 -3.42 8.82 9.43
CA ASP A 75 -2.25 8.52 10.26
C ASP A 75 -2.23 7.03 10.66
N TYR A 76 -1.82 6.22 9.74
CA TYR A 76 -1.67 4.79 9.92
C TYR A 76 -0.36 4.42 10.63
N SER A 77 -0.37 3.34 11.39
CA SER A 77 0.85 2.65 11.77
C SER A 77 1.61 2.13 10.54
N ARG A 78 2.88 1.77 10.68
CA ARG A 78 3.69 1.27 9.54
C ARG A 78 3.07 0.06 8.85
N VAL A 79 2.53 -0.87 9.64
CA VAL A 79 1.92 -2.11 9.13
C VAL A 79 0.61 -1.81 8.41
N GLU A 80 -0.23 -0.98 8.99
CA GLU A 80 -1.50 -0.55 8.36
C GLU A 80 -1.27 0.18 7.05
N LYS A 81 -0.26 1.08 6.98
CA LYS A 81 0.13 1.73 5.72
C LYS A 81 0.46 0.72 4.64
N VAL A 82 1.22 -0.32 4.98
CA VAL A 82 1.57 -1.37 4.02
C VAL A 82 0.34 -2.13 3.59
N LYS A 83 -0.55 -2.52 4.52
CA LYS A 83 -1.81 -3.22 4.18
C LYS A 83 -2.66 -2.41 3.21
N VAL A 84 -2.92 -1.14 3.52
CA VAL A 84 -3.72 -0.24 2.66
C VAL A 84 -3.07 -0.05 1.29
N ALA A 85 -1.75 0.12 1.24
CA ALA A 85 -1.02 0.28 -0.01
C ALA A 85 -1.04 -0.99 -0.88
N LEU A 86 -0.97 -2.17 -0.26
CA LEU A 86 -1.08 -3.45 -0.96
C LEU A 86 -2.47 -3.62 -1.57
N VAL A 87 -3.54 -3.38 -0.79
CA VAL A 87 -4.92 -3.43 -1.30
C VAL A 87 -5.09 -2.46 -2.48
N ALA A 88 -4.66 -1.21 -2.34
CA ALA A 88 -4.75 -0.22 -3.42
C ALA A 88 -3.98 -0.65 -4.67
N ALA A 89 -2.79 -1.24 -4.52
CA ALA A 89 -1.97 -1.67 -5.64
C ALA A 89 -2.53 -2.92 -6.34
N MET A 90 -3.15 -3.83 -5.60
CA MET A 90 -3.83 -5.01 -6.16
C MET A 90 -5.12 -4.61 -6.87
N THR A 91 -5.96 -3.77 -6.26
CA THR A 91 -7.18 -3.23 -6.89
C THR A 91 -6.87 -2.48 -8.20
N ALA A 92 -5.74 -1.77 -8.25
CA ALA A 92 -5.27 -1.09 -9.46
C ALA A 92 -4.59 -2.03 -10.48
N ASN A 93 -4.55 -3.34 -10.23
CA ASN A 93 -3.83 -4.34 -11.04
C ASN A 93 -2.33 -4.02 -11.24
N VAL A 94 -1.71 -3.35 -10.27
CA VAL A 94 -0.28 -3.03 -10.25
C VAL A 94 0.54 -4.16 -9.66
N LEU A 95 -0.04 -4.89 -8.70
CA LEU A 95 0.50 -6.12 -8.13
C LEU A 95 -0.36 -7.31 -8.55
N ALA A 96 0.28 -8.43 -8.84
CA ALA A 96 -0.35 -9.66 -9.26
C ALA A 96 -0.16 -10.79 -8.24
N ASP A 97 -1.06 -11.77 -8.28
CA ASP A 97 -0.96 -12.98 -7.48
C ASP A 97 0.35 -13.73 -7.76
N GLY A 98 1.01 -14.20 -6.72
CA GLY A 98 2.30 -14.91 -6.80
C GLY A 98 3.54 -14.00 -6.77
N GLU A 99 3.41 -12.68 -6.98
CA GLU A 99 4.56 -11.76 -6.97
C GLU A 99 5.24 -11.69 -5.58
N ASN A 100 6.58 -11.67 -5.58
CA ASN A 100 7.40 -11.38 -4.39
C ASN A 100 7.59 -9.88 -4.27
N VAL A 101 7.04 -9.30 -3.22
CA VAL A 101 7.02 -7.86 -2.98
C VAL A 101 7.85 -7.50 -1.77
N LEU A 102 8.69 -6.48 -1.93
CA LEU A 102 9.33 -5.77 -0.82
C LEU A 102 8.56 -4.48 -0.56
N CYS A 103 8.01 -4.33 0.65
CA CYS A 103 7.33 -3.12 1.07
C CYS A 103 8.27 -2.29 1.96
N LEU A 104 8.57 -1.09 1.53
CA LEU A 104 9.43 -0.15 2.22
C LEU A 104 8.58 1.01 2.73
N THR A 105 8.58 1.24 4.04
CA THR A 105 7.78 2.28 4.70
C THR A 105 8.51 2.92 5.86
N GLY A 106 7.92 3.96 6.45
CA GLY A 106 8.42 4.66 7.63
C GLY A 106 7.31 5.34 8.41
N ARG A 107 7.69 6.07 9.45
CA ARG A 107 6.75 6.92 10.20
C ARG A 107 6.15 7.99 9.29
N SER A 108 4.92 8.42 9.60
CA SER A 108 4.32 9.58 8.94
C SER A 108 5.23 10.81 9.08
N GLY A 109 5.45 11.52 7.97
CA GLY A 109 6.33 12.69 7.92
C GLY A 109 7.84 12.40 8.02
N ALA A 110 8.25 11.13 8.13
CA ALA A 110 9.68 10.80 8.10
C ALA A 110 10.25 11.00 6.69
N ARG A 111 11.46 11.57 6.60
CA ARG A 111 12.15 11.75 5.30
C ARG A 111 12.69 10.46 4.74
N MET A 112 13.03 9.50 5.60
CA MET A 112 13.62 8.23 5.21
C MET A 112 12.77 7.07 5.74
N PRO A 113 12.57 6.04 4.93
CA PRO A 113 11.93 4.81 5.38
C PRO A 113 12.87 4.04 6.34
N ASP A 114 12.26 3.36 7.30
CA ASP A 114 12.96 2.64 8.37
C ASP A 114 12.49 1.20 8.54
N THR A 115 11.51 0.77 7.76
CA THR A 115 10.87 -0.54 7.88
C THR A 115 10.77 -1.22 6.53
N LEU A 116 11.27 -2.45 6.46
CA LEU A 116 11.17 -3.32 5.30
C LEU A 116 10.33 -4.55 5.65
N ILE A 117 9.32 -4.83 4.85
CA ILE A 117 8.50 -6.04 4.95
C ILE A 117 8.63 -6.80 3.63
N ARG A 118 8.93 -8.10 3.70
CA ARG A 118 8.89 -8.99 2.54
C ARG A 118 7.65 -9.87 2.61
N LEU A 119 6.94 -9.98 1.51
CA LEU A 119 5.78 -10.86 1.39
C LEU A 119 5.65 -11.39 -0.04
N GLN A 120 4.87 -12.45 -0.20
CA GLN A 120 4.42 -12.94 -1.50
C GLN A 120 2.92 -12.71 -1.58
N ILE A 121 2.46 -12.13 -2.69
CA ILE A 121 1.03 -11.94 -2.95
C ILE A 121 0.42 -13.33 -3.19
N GLY A 122 -0.67 -13.67 -2.51
CA GLY A 122 -1.33 -14.95 -2.63
C GLY A 122 -2.85 -14.80 -2.69
N ARG A 123 -3.54 -15.82 -3.18
CA ARG A 123 -5.00 -15.86 -3.17
C ARG A 123 -5.52 -15.66 -1.74
N GLY A 124 -6.48 -14.77 -1.56
CA GLY A 124 -7.03 -14.40 -0.26
C GLY A 124 -6.17 -13.41 0.53
N PHE A 125 -5.11 -12.83 -0.07
CA PHE A 125 -4.34 -11.78 0.59
C PHE A 125 -5.19 -10.53 0.81
N GLU A 126 -5.99 -10.13 -0.19
CA GLU A 126 -6.92 -8.98 -0.10
C GLU A 126 -7.93 -9.21 1.01
N GLU A 127 -8.54 -10.40 1.06
CA GLU A 127 -9.51 -10.80 2.09
C GLU A 127 -8.91 -10.73 3.48
N LYS A 128 -7.73 -11.35 3.69
CA LYS A 128 -7.05 -11.34 4.99
C LYS A 128 -6.61 -9.93 5.38
N ALA A 129 -6.03 -9.16 4.46
CA ALA A 129 -5.58 -7.81 4.75
C ALA A 129 -6.77 -6.89 5.10
N ALA A 130 -7.90 -7.03 4.42
CA ALA A 130 -9.11 -6.29 4.71
C ALA A 130 -9.71 -6.70 6.06
N ILE A 131 -9.86 -7.99 6.32
CA ILE A 131 -10.40 -8.54 7.58
C ILE A 131 -9.55 -8.12 8.76
N ASP A 132 -8.24 -8.30 8.70
CA ASP A 132 -7.31 -7.90 9.75
C ASP A 132 -7.29 -6.37 9.99
N THR A 133 -7.50 -5.58 8.93
CA THR A 133 -7.52 -4.10 9.03
C THR A 133 -8.80 -3.61 9.70
N ILE A 134 -9.93 -4.30 9.46
CA ILE A 134 -11.23 -3.93 10.05
C ILE A 134 -11.38 -4.48 11.47
N GLY A 135 -10.48 -5.38 11.92
CA GLY A 135 -10.57 -6.00 13.26
C GLY A 135 -11.73 -6.97 13.40
N LEU A 136 -12.33 -7.38 12.29
CA LEU A 136 -13.37 -8.40 12.25
C LEU A 136 -12.70 -9.76 12.47
N GLY A 137 -12.84 -10.32 13.66
CA GLY A 137 -12.31 -11.63 14.01
C GLY A 137 -12.94 -12.77 13.17
N ALA A 138 -12.50 -13.99 13.45
CA ALA A 138 -12.91 -15.21 12.73
C ALA A 138 -14.43 -15.55 12.82
N GLU A 139 -15.23 -14.68 13.43
CA GLU A 139 -16.66 -14.90 13.68
C GLU A 139 -17.54 -14.63 12.44
N PHE A 140 -17.01 -13.93 11.42
CA PHE A 140 -17.77 -13.57 10.23
C PHE A 140 -17.33 -14.37 9.00
N ASN A 141 -18.30 -14.69 8.14
CA ASN A 141 -18.02 -15.38 6.88
C ASN A 141 -17.12 -14.49 6.00
N PRO A 142 -15.92 -14.94 5.60
CA PRO A 142 -14.97 -14.16 4.80
C PRO A 142 -15.57 -13.58 3.51
N GLN A 143 -16.43 -14.34 2.83
CA GLN A 143 -17.08 -13.90 1.59
C GLN A 143 -18.03 -12.71 1.81
N VAL A 144 -18.71 -12.67 2.96
CA VAL A 144 -19.58 -11.54 3.33
C VAL A 144 -18.75 -10.30 3.62
N VAL A 145 -17.63 -10.47 4.32
CA VAL A 145 -16.71 -9.37 4.63
C VAL A 145 -16.10 -8.82 3.35
N GLU A 146 -15.67 -9.68 2.43
CA GLU A 146 -15.14 -9.29 1.12
C GLU A 146 -16.16 -8.49 0.31
N ALA A 147 -17.39 -8.97 0.23
CA ALA A 147 -18.47 -8.26 -0.46
C ALA A 147 -18.73 -6.88 0.14
N LEU A 148 -18.71 -6.77 1.48
CA LEU A 148 -18.88 -5.50 2.19
C LEU A 148 -17.72 -4.53 1.95
N VAL A 149 -16.49 -5.00 1.99
CA VAL A 149 -15.30 -4.17 1.69
C VAL A 149 -15.36 -3.67 0.25
N SER A 150 -15.68 -4.54 -0.69
CA SER A 150 -15.83 -4.17 -2.10
C SER A 150 -16.94 -3.14 -2.30
N LEU A 151 -18.09 -3.32 -1.62
CA LEU A 151 -19.20 -2.37 -1.66
C LEU A 151 -18.83 -1.04 -1.00
N ALA A 152 -18.14 -1.06 0.15
CA ALA A 152 -17.68 0.14 0.83
C ALA A 152 -16.69 0.95 -0.05
N MET A 153 -15.79 0.26 -0.74
CA MET A 153 -14.85 0.88 -1.67
C MET A 153 -15.57 1.48 -2.87
N ALA A 154 -16.54 0.77 -3.45
CA ALA A 154 -17.35 1.28 -4.57
C ALA A 154 -18.13 2.54 -4.15
N ILE A 155 -18.81 2.51 -3.01
CA ILE A 155 -19.56 3.66 -2.47
C ILE A 155 -18.61 4.83 -2.18
N GLY A 156 -17.44 4.56 -1.59
CA GLY A 156 -16.45 5.60 -1.31
C GLY A 156 -15.83 6.21 -2.56
N HIS A 157 -15.75 5.45 -3.66
CA HIS A 157 -15.20 5.91 -4.92
C HIS A 157 -16.24 6.66 -5.78
N GLU A 158 -17.46 6.14 -5.84
CA GLU A 158 -18.54 6.74 -6.64
C GLU A 158 -19.21 7.92 -5.93
N GLY A 159 -19.27 7.88 -4.60
CA GLY A 159 -20.01 8.88 -3.82
C GLY A 159 -21.51 8.82 -4.07
N PHE A 160 -22.23 9.81 -3.58
CA PHE A 160 -23.62 10.05 -3.95
C PHE A 160 -23.76 11.49 -4.48
N GLU A 161 -24.28 11.64 -5.69
CA GLU A 161 -24.41 12.94 -6.35
C GLU A 161 -23.10 13.77 -6.42
N GLY A 162 -21.94 13.07 -6.50
CA GLY A 162 -20.61 13.71 -6.55
C GLY A 162 -20.05 14.15 -5.20
N TYR A 163 -20.70 13.82 -4.11
CA TYR A 163 -20.22 14.07 -2.74
C TYR A 163 -19.76 12.78 -2.07
N PRO A 164 -18.65 12.81 -1.30
CA PRO A 164 -18.26 11.66 -0.49
C PRO A 164 -19.31 11.39 0.58
N ILE A 165 -19.75 10.14 0.68
CA ILE A 165 -20.70 9.70 1.70
C ILE A 165 -20.03 8.74 2.66
N GLY A 166 -20.39 8.88 3.96
CA GLY A 166 -20.06 7.90 4.97
C GLY A 166 -21.16 6.84 5.03
N THR A 167 -20.75 5.58 5.04
CA THR A 167 -21.67 4.45 5.15
C THR A 167 -21.25 3.58 6.33
N ILE A 168 -22.24 3.10 7.10
CA ILE A 168 -22.03 2.15 8.17
C ILE A 168 -22.69 0.83 7.76
N PHE A 169 -21.89 -0.24 7.73
CA PHE A 169 -22.40 -1.59 7.53
C PHE A 169 -22.51 -2.31 8.87
N VAL A 170 -23.64 -2.90 9.12
CA VAL A 170 -23.89 -3.73 10.31
C VAL A 170 -23.89 -5.19 9.89
N LEU A 171 -22.96 -5.95 10.44
CA LEU A 171 -22.85 -7.39 10.24
C LEU A 171 -23.36 -8.11 11.47
N GLY A 172 -24.27 -9.04 11.30
CA GLY A 172 -24.79 -9.85 12.37
C GLY A 172 -26.23 -10.32 12.13
N ASP A 173 -26.80 -10.99 13.13
CA ASP A 173 -28.20 -11.39 13.11
C ASP A 173 -29.07 -10.17 13.44
N SER A 174 -29.84 -9.70 12.46
CA SER A 174 -30.75 -8.56 12.62
C SER A 174 -31.92 -8.82 13.58
N THR A 175 -32.09 -10.06 14.02
CA THR A 175 -33.11 -10.44 15.00
C THR A 175 -32.66 -10.31 16.45
N ALA A 176 -31.36 -10.03 16.67
CA ALA A 176 -30.75 -9.87 17.99
C ALA A 176 -30.56 -8.40 18.42
N VAL A 177 -31.15 -7.44 17.70
CA VAL A 177 -31.11 -6.00 18.01
C VAL A 177 -32.43 -5.54 18.60
#